data_5a98fd6697c531363d135ddca1b42d77
#
_entry.id   5a98fd6697c531363d135ddca1b42d77
#
_cell.length_a   1.000
_cell.length_b   1.000
_cell.length_c   1.000
_cell.angle_alpha   90.00
_cell.angle_beta   90.00
_cell.angle_gamma   90.00
#
_symmetry.space_group_name_H-M   'P 1'
#
loop_
_entity.id
_entity.type
_entity.pdbx_description
1 polymer ?
#
loop_
_entity_poly.entity_id
_entity_poly.type
_entity_poly.pdbx_seq_one_letter_code
_entity_poly.pdbx_strand_id
1 'polypeptide(L)'
;MSMARILLVDDEEPVRGFLKRGLEMDGHAVSLAVDGGDGLDRLTEESGAFDLLLTDIRMPVMDGIALALAAKRDFPDLTILLMTGFADQRERARGLDAIVADVLTKPFSLADLRATVKRVLAH
;
A
#
# COMPACT_ATOMS: atom_id res chain seq x y z
N MET A 1 -15.80 15.03 1.38
CA MET A 1 -14.72 14.32 2.08
C MET A 1 -14.92 12.84 1.87
N SER A 2 -13.95 12.20 1.27
CA SER A 2 -14.06 10.77 1.00
C SER A 2 -13.32 9.98 2.08
N MET A 3 -14.00 9.03 2.67
CA MET A 3 -13.39 8.05 3.57
C MET A 3 -13.10 6.81 2.76
N ALA A 4 -11.84 6.42 2.70
CA ALA A 4 -11.44 5.23 1.96
C ALA A 4 -11.10 4.10 2.93
N ARG A 5 -11.25 2.87 2.47
CA ARG A 5 -10.76 1.69 3.16
C ARG A 5 -9.38 1.36 2.61
N ILE A 6 -8.38 1.39 3.49
CA ILE A 6 -6.98 1.19 3.13
C ILE A 6 -6.45 -0.05 3.82
N LEU A 7 -5.82 -0.94 3.06
CA LEU A 7 -5.03 -2.03 3.62
C LEU A 7 -3.57 -1.60 3.61
N LEU A 8 -2.99 -1.46 4.80
CA LEU A 8 -1.60 -1.06 5.00
C LEU A 8 -0.76 -2.28 5.36
N VAL A 9 0.25 -2.58 4.55
CA VAL A 9 1.10 -3.74 4.74
C VAL A 9 2.55 -3.28 4.94
N ASP A 10 3.10 -3.54 6.11
CA ASP A 10 4.48 -3.21 6.46
C ASP A 10 4.90 -4.15 7.58
N ASP A 11 6.12 -4.69 7.51
CA ASP A 11 6.61 -5.65 8.49
C ASP A 11 7.16 -5.00 9.76
N GLU A 12 7.31 -3.68 9.78
CA GLU A 12 7.83 -2.94 10.92
C GLU A 12 6.70 -2.31 11.72
N GLU A 13 6.48 -2.81 12.94
CA GLU A 13 5.37 -2.36 13.78
C GLU A 13 5.34 -0.85 14.04
N PRO A 14 6.48 -0.20 14.39
CA PRO A 14 6.45 1.25 14.61
C PRO A 14 6.05 2.03 13.36
N VAL A 15 6.50 1.58 12.19
CA VAL A 15 6.16 2.22 10.91
C VAL A 15 4.67 2.05 10.64
N ARG A 16 4.12 0.83 10.81
CA ARG A 16 2.68 0.59 10.63
C ARG A 16 1.85 1.54 11.48
N GLY A 17 2.18 1.63 12.77
CA GLY A 17 1.44 2.48 13.69
C GLY A 17 1.49 3.95 13.32
N PHE A 18 2.65 4.43 12.92
CA PHE A 18 2.86 5.81 12.50
C PHE A 18 2.04 6.14 11.25
N LEU A 19 2.11 5.30 10.23
CA LEU A 19 1.39 5.51 8.98
C LEU A 19 -0.13 5.40 9.19
N LYS A 20 -0.56 4.43 9.99
CA LYS A 20 -1.97 4.26 10.31
C LYS A 20 -2.56 5.54 10.91
N ARG A 21 -1.87 6.10 11.91
CA ARG A 21 -2.33 7.33 12.55
C ARG A 21 -2.44 8.49 11.57
N GLY A 22 -1.45 8.61 10.69
CA GLY A 22 -1.47 9.66 9.67
C GLY A 22 -2.65 9.54 8.71
N LEU A 23 -2.94 8.33 8.27
CA LEU A 23 -4.05 8.09 7.36
C LEU A 23 -5.40 8.26 8.05
N GLU A 24 -5.52 7.85 9.30
CA GLU A 24 -6.74 8.03 10.08
C GLU A 24 -7.05 9.50 10.34
N MET A 25 -6.04 10.36 10.37
CA MET A 25 -6.24 11.80 10.49
C MET A 25 -7.05 12.37 9.32
N ASP A 26 -6.99 11.73 8.16
CA ASP A 26 -7.78 12.13 6.99
C ASP A 26 -9.13 11.41 6.91
N GLY A 27 -9.48 10.66 7.93
CA GLY A 27 -10.76 9.97 8.01
C GLY A 27 -10.81 8.61 7.35
N HIS A 28 -9.66 8.06 6.92
CA HIS A 28 -9.63 6.74 6.30
C HIS A 28 -9.77 5.62 7.34
N ALA A 29 -10.39 4.53 6.95
CA ALA A 29 -10.42 3.31 7.75
C ALA A 29 -9.25 2.43 7.33
N VAL A 30 -8.33 2.14 8.26
CA VAL A 30 -7.07 1.46 7.96
C VAL A 30 -7.06 0.08 8.60
N SER A 31 -6.87 -0.95 7.78
CA SER A 31 -6.61 -2.31 8.22
C SER A 31 -5.13 -2.60 8.05
N LEU A 32 -4.56 -3.43 8.92
CA LEU A 32 -3.13 -3.69 8.93
C LEU A 32 -2.82 -5.13 8.55
N ALA A 33 -1.69 -5.33 7.88
CA ALA A 33 -1.11 -6.64 7.65
C ALA A 33 0.40 -6.55 7.88
N VAL A 34 1.01 -7.65 8.28
CA VAL A 34 2.41 -7.66 8.75
C VAL A 34 3.41 -8.10 7.67
N ASP A 35 2.94 -8.71 6.60
CA ASP A 35 3.76 -9.10 5.45
C ASP A 35 2.86 -9.32 4.23
N GLY A 36 3.48 -9.66 3.09
CA GLY A 36 2.73 -9.84 1.85
C GLY A 36 1.75 -11.01 1.89
N GLY A 37 2.10 -12.10 2.56
CA GLY A 37 1.20 -13.24 2.71
C GLY A 37 -0.03 -12.88 3.52
N ASP A 38 0.16 -12.19 4.64
CA ASP A 38 -0.94 -11.69 5.48
C ASP A 38 -1.79 -10.67 4.71
N GLY A 39 -1.13 -9.81 3.93
CA GLY A 39 -1.84 -8.83 3.08
C GLY A 39 -2.75 -9.51 2.07
N LEU A 40 -2.25 -10.54 1.39
CA LEU A 40 -3.05 -11.27 0.41
C LEU A 40 -4.22 -11.99 1.08
N ASP A 41 -3.99 -12.58 2.26
CA ASP A 41 -5.06 -13.22 3.04
C ASP A 41 -6.15 -12.23 3.40
N ARG A 42 -5.77 -11.01 3.82
CA ARG A 42 -6.74 -9.96 4.14
C ARG A 42 -7.56 -9.55 2.93
N LEU A 43 -6.90 -9.39 1.78
CA LEU A 43 -7.59 -9.06 0.53
C LEU A 43 -8.61 -10.14 0.18
N THR A 44 -8.22 -11.39 0.30
CA THR A 44 -9.08 -12.53 -0.03
C THR A 44 -10.27 -12.62 0.93
N GLU A 45 -10.02 -12.47 2.24
CA GLU A 45 -11.07 -12.52 3.26
C GLU A 45 -12.13 -11.45 3.07
N GLU A 46 -11.70 -10.25 2.65
CA GLU A 46 -12.59 -9.12 2.43
C GLU A 46 -13.07 -9.01 0.98
N SER A 47 -12.76 -10.01 0.15
CA SER A 47 -13.13 -10.04 -1.27
C SER A 47 -12.66 -8.80 -2.02
N GLY A 48 -11.49 -8.28 -1.67
CA GLY A 48 -10.92 -7.09 -2.30
C GLY A 48 -11.63 -5.78 -1.98
N ALA A 49 -12.45 -5.75 -0.91
CA ALA A 49 -13.25 -4.59 -0.58
C ALA A 49 -12.44 -3.48 0.09
N PHE A 50 -11.33 -3.10 -0.53
CA PHE A 50 -10.49 -1.97 -0.16
C PHE A 50 -10.40 -1.01 -1.33
N ASP A 51 -10.22 0.26 -1.02
CA ASP A 51 -10.02 1.30 -2.05
C ASP A 51 -8.55 1.42 -2.41
N LEU A 52 -7.65 1.12 -1.46
CA LEU A 52 -6.22 1.27 -1.63
C LEU A 52 -5.46 0.15 -0.91
N LEU A 53 -4.49 -0.43 -1.60
CA LEU A 53 -3.45 -1.25 -1.00
C LEU A 53 -2.19 -0.40 -0.94
N LEU A 54 -1.70 -0.14 0.28
CA LEU A 54 -0.45 0.59 0.53
C LEU A 54 0.52 -0.39 1.14
N THR A 55 1.60 -0.72 0.43
CA THR A 55 2.53 -1.75 0.90
C THR A 55 3.98 -1.37 0.72
N ASP A 56 4.80 -1.74 1.71
CA ASP A 56 6.25 -1.73 1.55
C ASP A 56 6.64 -2.81 0.54
N ILE A 57 7.76 -2.64 -0.12
CA ILE A 57 8.28 -3.64 -1.08
C ILE A 57 9.02 -4.74 -0.33
N ARG A 58 9.96 -4.36 0.55
CA ARG A 58 10.83 -5.34 1.21
C ARG A 58 10.20 -5.89 2.49
N MET A 59 9.69 -7.11 2.38
CA MET A 59 9.04 -7.79 3.51
C MET A 59 9.34 -9.28 3.44
N PRO A 60 9.29 -9.99 4.60
CA PRO A 60 9.43 -11.45 4.59
C PRO A 60 8.20 -12.11 4.00
N VAL A 61 8.31 -13.39 3.68
CA VAL A 61 7.27 -14.27 3.14
C VAL A 61 6.92 -13.92 1.70
N MET A 62 6.37 -12.73 1.46
CA MET A 62 6.03 -12.26 0.12
C MET A 62 6.30 -10.76 0.09
N ASP A 63 7.11 -10.30 -0.86
CA ASP A 63 7.41 -8.89 -0.97
C ASP A 63 6.25 -8.10 -1.58
N GLY A 64 6.35 -6.77 -1.51
CA GLY A 64 5.26 -5.89 -1.95
C GLY A 64 5.01 -5.92 -3.45
N ILE A 65 6.02 -6.24 -4.27
CA ILE A 65 5.83 -6.37 -5.71
C ILE A 65 5.03 -7.63 -6.02
N ALA A 66 5.39 -8.76 -5.40
CA ALA A 66 4.64 -10.00 -5.55
C ALA A 66 3.20 -9.84 -5.06
N LEU A 67 3.01 -9.14 -3.93
CA LEU A 67 1.69 -8.85 -3.42
C LEU A 67 0.89 -7.99 -4.40
N ALA A 68 1.50 -6.94 -4.95
CA ALA A 68 0.84 -6.06 -5.92
C ALA A 68 0.39 -6.83 -7.17
N LEU A 69 1.25 -7.70 -7.68
CA LEU A 69 0.92 -8.52 -8.84
C LEU A 69 -0.25 -9.46 -8.56
N ALA A 70 -0.22 -10.15 -7.42
CA ALA A 70 -1.31 -11.04 -7.03
C ALA A 70 -2.61 -10.28 -6.79
N ALA A 71 -2.53 -9.13 -6.13
CA ALA A 71 -3.69 -8.30 -5.83
C ALA A 71 -4.35 -7.78 -7.11
N LYS A 72 -3.56 -7.33 -8.06
CA LYS A 72 -4.08 -6.79 -9.31
C LYS A 72 -4.68 -7.87 -10.19
N ARG A 73 -4.09 -9.06 -10.16
CA ARG A 73 -4.64 -10.22 -10.87
C ARG A 73 -6.04 -10.56 -10.36
N ASP A 74 -6.21 -10.59 -9.04
CA ASP A 74 -7.46 -11.02 -8.41
C ASP A 74 -8.47 -9.90 -8.23
N PHE A 75 -7.99 -8.65 -8.08
CA PHE A 75 -8.82 -7.47 -7.84
C PHE A 75 -8.36 -6.32 -8.75
N PRO A 76 -8.68 -6.37 -10.04
CA PRO A 76 -8.10 -5.43 -11.02
C PRO A 76 -8.46 -3.96 -10.80
N ASP A 77 -9.51 -3.67 -10.05
CA ASP A 77 -9.92 -2.29 -9.77
C ASP A 77 -9.25 -1.68 -8.54
N LEU A 78 -8.49 -2.49 -7.81
CA LEU A 78 -7.80 -2.03 -6.59
C LEU A 78 -6.68 -1.07 -6.94
N THR A 79 -6.66 0.09 -6.30
CA THR A 79 -5.57 1.06 -6.42
C THR A 79 -4.41 0.61 -5.54
N ILE A 80 -3.20 0.62 -6.07
CA ILE A 80 -2.01 0.13 -5.35
C ILE A 80 -0.96 1.23 -5.29
N LEU A 81 -0.42 1.47 -4.09
CA LEU A 81 0.66 2.40 -3.84
C LEU A 81 1.79 1.65 -3.14
N LEU A 82 2.99 1.67 -3.72
CA LEU A 82 4.15 1.02 -3.15
C LEU A 82 5.00 2.03 -2.37
N MET A 83 5.65 1.55 -1.31
CA MET A 83 6.66 2.30 -0.56
C MET A 83 8.00 1.60 -0.71
N THR A 84 9.07 2.36 -0.95
CA THR A 84 10.41 1.79 -1.07
C THR A 84 11.45 2.70 -0.44
N GLY A 85 12.45 2.07 0.22
CA GLY A 85 13.57 2.81 0.80
C GLY A 85 14.90 2.55 0.13
N PHE A 86 14.91 1.70 -0.89
CA PHE A 86 16.16 1.24 -1.51
C PHE A 86 16.12 1.44 -3.02
N ALA A 87 17.24 1.87 -3.60
CA ALA A 87 17.34 2.15 -5.02
C ALA A 87 17.05 0.92 -5.88
N ASP A 88 17.53 -0.26 -5.48
CA ASP A 88 17.29 -1.49 -6.21
C ASP A 88 15.81 -1.87 -6.23
N GLN A 89 15.09 -1.57 -5.17
CA GLN A 89 13.64 -1.82 -5.11
C GLN A 89 12.88 -0.88 -6.03
N ARG A 90 13.31 0.38 -6.10
CA ARG A 90 12.72 1.33 -7.07
C ARG A 90 12.93 0.85 -8.50
N GLU A 91 14.10 0.31 -8.78
CA GLU A 91 14.40 -0.24 -10.10
C GLU A 91 13.48 -1.42 -10.42
N ARG A 92 13.24 -2.30 -9.44
CA ARG A 92 12.30 -3.42 -9.59
C ARG A 92 10.87 -2.95 -9.84
N ALA A 93 10.50 -1.80 -9.28
CA ALA A 93 9.16 -1.24 -9.43
C ALA A 93 8.95 -0.56 -10.79
N ARG A 94 10.02 -0.29 -11.53
CA ARG A 94 9.90 0.28 -12.87
C ARG A 94 9.17 -0.71 -13.78
N GLY A 95 8.35 -0.17 -14.66
CA GLY A 95 7.58 -1.01 -15.57
C GLY A 95 6.29 -1.53 -14.96
N LEU A 96 6.02 -1.25 -13.69
CA LEU A 96 4.77 -1.65 -13.03
C LEU A 96 3.69 -0.57 -13.11
N ASP A 97 3.86 0.43 -13.96
CA ASP A 97 2.94 1.57 -14.08
C ASP A 97 1.51 1.15 -14.41
N ALA A 98 1.35 0.02 -15.09
CA ALA A 98 0.02 -0.51 -15.40
C ALA A 98 -0.64 -1.19 -14.20
N ILE A 99 0.12 -1.45 -13.15
CA ILE A 99 -0.33 -2.22 -11.98
C ILE A 99 -0.44 -1.32 -10.75
N VAL A 100 0.54 -0.44 -10.54
CA VAL A 100 0.58 0.44 -9.36
C VAL A 100 0.33 1.88 -9.78
N ALA A 101 -0.37 2.62 -8.92
CA ALA A 101 -0.68 4.02 -9.17
C ALA A 101 0.54 4.92 -8.97
N ASP A 102 1.39 4.59 -8.00
CA ASP A 102 2.61 5.35 -7.73
C ASP A 102 3.54 4.57 -6.81
N VAL A 103 4.76 5.10 -6.66
CA VAL A 103 5.77 4.55 -5.74
C VAL A 103 6.27 5.70 -4.87
N LEU A 104 6.12 5.58 -3.56
CA LEU A 104 6.52 6.59 -2.60
C LEU A 104 7.87 6.20 -2.00
N THR A 105 8.87 7.07 -2.14
CA THR A 105 10.24 6.78 -1.71
C THR A 105 10.50 7.25 -0.28
N LYS A 106 10.98 6.34 0.55
CA LYS A 106 11.41 6.65 1.93
C LYS A 106 12.76 7.37 1.90
N PRO A 107 13.03 8.32 2.78
CA PRO A 107 12.11 8.82 3.80
C PRO A 107 11.09 9.78 3.19
N PHE A 108 9.87 9.75 3.69
CA PHE A 108 8.84 10.71 3.30
C PHE A 108 8.13 11.21 4.55
N SER A 109 7.54 12.41 4.45
CA SER A 109 6.78 12.98 5.55
C SER A 109 5.35 12.46 5.55
N LEU A 110 4.64 12.62 6.65
CA LEU A 110 3.20 12.34 6.66
C LEU A 110 2.47 13.22 5.66
N ALA A 111 2.92 14.46 5.47
CA ALA A 111 2.32 15.35 4.48
C ALA A 111 2.45 14.77 3.07
N ASP A 112 3.63 14.21 2.73
CA ASP A 112 3.86 13.56 1.44
C ASP A 112 2.96 12.35 1.26
N LEU A 113 2.86 11.51 2.30
CA LEU A 113 2.01 10.33 2.27
C LEU A 113 0.55 10.71 2.05
N ARG A 114 0.05 11.65 2.85
CA ARG A 114 -1.35 12.08 2.78
C ARG A 114 -1.68 12.69 1.42
N ALA A 115 -0.78 13.51 0.89
CA ALA A 115 -0.97 14.12 -0.43
C ALA A 115 -0.99 13.06 -1.54
N THR A 116 -0.08 12.08 -1.47
CA THR A 116 -0.01 11.01 -2.46
C THR A 116 -1.26 10.13 -2.41
N VAL A 117 -1.70 9.75 -1.21
CA VAL A 117 -2.91 8.94 -1.03
C VAL A 117 -4.13 9.67 -1.58
N LYS A 118 -4.26 10.95 -1.25
CA LYS A 118 -5.38 11.75 -1.75
C LYS A 118 -5.37 11.81 -3.28
N ARG A 119 -4.20 11.99 -3.88
CA ARG A 119 -4.07 12.08 -5.34
C ARG A 119 -4.43 10.75 -6.03
N VAL A 120 -3.92 9.63 -5.53
CA VAL A 120 -4.17 8.32 -6.17
C VAL A 120 -5.61 7.85 -5.98
N LEU A 121 -6.28 8.29 -4.93
CA LEU A 121 -7.69 7.96 -4.67
C LEU A 121 -8.65 8.87 -5.41
N ALA A 122 -8.19 9.95 -6.01
CA ALA A 122 -9.04 10.93 -6.68
C ALA A 122 -9.51 10.47 -8.07
N HIS A 123 -9.12 9.28 -8.50
CA HIS A 123 -9.47 8.77 -9.84
C HIS A 123 -10.61 7.79 -9.83
#